data_b436e08561336a775c229ae214c271d1
#
_entry.id   b436e08561336a775c229ae214c271d1
#
_cell.length_a   1.000
_cell.length_b   1.000
_cell.length_c   1.000
_cell.angle_alpha   90.00
_cell.angle_beta   90.00
_cell.angle_gamma   90.00
#
_symmetry.space_group_name_H-M   'P 1'
#
loop_
_entity.id
_entity.type
_entity.pdbx_description
1 polymer ?
#
loop_
_entity_poly.entity_id
_entity_poly.type
_entity_poly.pdbx_seq_one_letter_code
_entity_poly.pdbx_strand_id
1 'polypeptide(L)'
;TIHCPFCGFESTINNWFTTEQVTQAREQAIQKMYYDIDNALKKGTKTANNQLNRKFNRNSMIKMNISYKGRNTYFVDMPANALDEMQQKIECPFCHFKYEVIGSGFFCPKCGENSAEQTFGNTIEKVKGNIKNLSTIYDTVSVISKDEAARTCESLKINSLNDLVVAFQRLCESLYSKIRPTDTIKKNLFQRLDDGSQKFKDAINYGYDELINGNELNQVKICFQKRHCFAHNDGIVDEDYINKSGDNSYKLGQHLNVNELEIL
;
A
#
# COMPACT_ATOMS: atom_id res chain seq x y z
N THR A 1 6.52 -5.84 -21.01
CA THR A 1 5.86 -6.31 -19.79
C THR A 1 6.22 -5.41 -18.62
N ILE A 2 5.35 -5.36 -17.62
CA ILE A 2 5.51 -4.58 -16.39
C ILE A 2 5.29 -5.54 -15.23
N HIS A 3 6.05 -5.38 -14.16
CA HIS A 3 5.94 -6.19 -12.95
C HIS A 3 5.20 -5.42 -11.84
N CYS A 4 4.38 -6.14 -11.08
CA CYS A 4 3.72 -5.57 -9.90
C CYS A 4 4.74 -5.27 -8.80
N PRO A 5 4.82 -4.04 -8.27
CA PRO A 5 5.76 -3.72 -7.19
C PRO A 5 5.53 -4.52 -5.91
N PHE A 6 4.32 -5.03 -5.69
CA PHE A 6 3.95 -5.72 -4.45
C PHE A 6 4.13 -7.23 -4.49
N CYS A 7 3.90 -7.88 -5.63
CA CYS A 7 3.92 -9.35 -5.73
C CYS A 7 4.80 -9.89 -6.86
N GLY A 8 5.42 -9.02 -7.67
CA GLY A 8 6.27 -9.42 -8.80
C GLY A 8 5.51 -9.97 -10.01
N PHE A 9 4.16 -10.04 -9.96
CA PHE A 9 3.37 -10.55 -11.09
C PHE A 9 3.65 -9.77 -12.35
N GLU A 10 3.93 -10.48 -13.44
CA GLU A 10 4.26 -9.90 -14.74
C GLU A 10 3.03 -9.86 -15.64
N SER A 11 2.76 -8.70 -16.26
CA SER A 11 1.69 -8.56 -17.23
C SER A 11 1.94 -7.43 -18.23
N THR A 12 1.07 -7.33 -19.25
CA THR A 12 1.08 -6.21 -20.19
C THR A 12 0.50 -4.96 -19.54
N ILE A 13 0.85 -3.78 -20.08
CA ILE A 13 0.45 -2.48 -19.52
C ILE A 13 -1.06 -2.32 -19.35
N ASN A 14 -1.86 -3.00 -20.17
CA ASN A 14 -3.32 -2.90 -20.18
C ASN A 14 -4.01 -3.64 -19.01
N ASN A 15 -3.27 -4.46 -18.26
CA ASN A 15 -3.82 -5.27 -17.15
C ASN A 15 -3.62 -4.64 -15.77
N TRP A 16 -3.08 -3.40 -15.71
CA TRP A 16 -2.71 -2.75 -14.45
C TRP A 16 -3.72 -1.73 -13.93
N PHE A 17 -4.85 -1.59 -14.64
CA PHE A 17 -5.92 -0.70 -14.17
C PHE A 17 -6.75 -1.37 -13.08
N THR A 18 -7.03 -0.62 -12.01
CA THR A 18 -8.00 -1.08 -11.00
C THR A 18 -9.41 -1.04 -11.58
N THR A 19 -10.32 -1.86 -11.00
CA THR A 19 -11.75 -1.83 -11.36
C THR A 19 -12.36 -0.43 -11.23
N GLU A 20 -11.91 0.35 -10.25
CA GLU A 20 -12.36 1.73 -10.00
C GLU A 20 -11.87 2.67 -11.11
N GLN A 21 -10.59 2.57 -11.50
CA GLN A 21 -10.05 3.36 -12.62
C GLN A 21 -10.76 3.06 -13.93
N VAL A 22 -11.06 1.79 -14.22
CA VAL A 22 -11.80 1.38 -15.41
C VAL A 22 -13.24 1.91 -15.36
N THR A 23 -13.91 1.83 -14.20
CA THR A 23 -15.26 2.36 -14.00
C THR A 23 -15.29 3.86 -14.19
N GLN A 24 -14.36 4.59 -13.57
CA GLN A 24 -14.24 6.04 -13.69
C GLN A 24 -13.97 6.48 -15.15
N ALA A 25 -13.03 5.81 -15.83
CA ALA A 25 -12.73 6.10 -17.24
C ALA A 25 -13.95 5.85 -18.15
N ARG A 26 -14.72 4.78 -17.87
CA ARG A 26 -15.96 4.47 -18.60
C ARG A 26 -17.03 5.54 -18.36
N GLU A 27 -17.23 5.97 -17.13
CA GLU A 27 -18.19 7.03 -16.79
C GLU A 27 -17.82 8.34 -17.44
N GLN A 28 -16.55 8.74 -17.40
CA GLN A 28 -16.05 9.94 -18.08
C GLN A 28 -16.25 9.86 -19.59
N ALA A 29 -15.97 8.71 -20.22
CA ALA A 29 -16.20 8.53 -21.64
C ALA A 29 -17.67 8.65 -22.02
N ILE A 30 -18.58 8.08 -21.23
CA ILE A 30 -20.03 8.19 -21.40
C ILE A 30 -20.48 9.64 -21.24
N GLN A 31 -20.04 10.35 -20.21
CA GLN A 31 -20.37 11.76 -20.01
C GLN A 31 -19.88 12.63 -21.18
N LYS A 32 -18.68 12.41 -21.64
CA LYS A 32 -18.13 13.11 -22.81
C LYS A 32 -18.95 12.84 -24.06
N MET A 33 -19.34 11.60 -24.30
CA MET A 33 -20.18 11.22 -25.42
C MET A 33 -21.53 11.95 -25.37
N TYR A 34 -22.21 12.00 -24.21
CA TYR A 34 -23.46 12.76 -24.03
C TYR A 34 -23.26 14.25 -24.29
N TYR A 35 -22.19 14.83 -23.78
CA TYR A 35 -21.83 16.23 -24.01
C TYR A 35 -21.64 16.53 -25.51
N ASP A 36 -20.91 15.68 -26.23
CA ASP A 36 -20.65 15.85 -27.66
C ASP A 36 -21.93 15.69 -28.50
N ILE A 37 -22.80 14.74 -28.17
CA ILE A 37 -24.12 14.56 -28.80
C ILE A 37 -25.01 15.78 -28.55
N ASP A 38 -25.08 16.28 -27.33
CA ASP A 38 -25.88 17.45 -26.99
C ASP A 38 -25.41 18.69 -27.76
N ASN A 39 -24.10 18.91 -27.85
CA ASN A 39 -23.52 20.00 -28.63
C ASN A 39 -23.79 19.85 -30.12
N ALA A 40 -23.70 18.63 -30.67
CA ALA A 40 -24.01 18.35 -32.07
C ALA A 40 -25.50 18.64 -32.36
N LEU A 41 -26.41 18.23 -31.49
CA LEU A 41 -27.85 18.49 -31.63
C LEU A 41 -28.17 19.99 -31.51
N LYS A 42 -27.56 20.71 -30.59
CA LYS A 42 -27.69 22.18 -30.48
C LYS A 42 -27.20 22.90 -31.72
N LYS A 43 -26.06 22.49 -32.26
CA LYS A 43 -25.53 23.04 -33.54
C LYS A 43 -26.43 22.69 -34.72
N GLY A 44 -26.87 21.42 -34.83
CA GLY A 44 -27.76 20.95 -35.87
C GLY A 44 -29.11 21.70 -35.91
N THR A 45 -29.75 21.88 -34.72
CA THR A 45 -31.04 22.65 -34.63
C THR A 45 -30.86 24.13 -35.02
N LYS A 46 -29.76 24.75 -34.60
CA LYS A 46 -29.42 26.13 -34.99
C LYS A 46 -29.23 26.26 -36.52
N THR A 47 -28.54 25.30 -37.11
CA THR A 47 -28.33 25.28 -38.58
C THR A 47 -29.61 25.03 -39.35
N ALA A 48 -30.45 24.08 -38.86
CA ALA A 48 -31.76 23.79 -39.44
C ALA A 48 -32.69 25.02 -39.37
N ASN A 49 -32.77 25.72 -38.26
CA ASN A 49 -33.52 26.93 -38.10
C ASN A 49 -33.05 28.05 -39.04
N ASN A 50 -31.72 28.20 -39.21
CA ASN A 50 -31.18 29.18 -40.12
C ASN A 50 -31.55 28.86 -41.60
N GLN A 51 -31.57 27.57 -41.97
CA GLN A 51 -31.96 27.13 -43.30
C GLN A 51 -33.49 27.30 -43.53
N LEU A 52 -34.30 26.93 -42.55
CA LEU A 52 -35.74 27.12 -42.60
C LEU A 52 -36.11 28.61 -42.71
N ASN A 53 -35.49 29.45 -41.93
CA ASN A 53 -35.74 30.90 -41.95
C ASN A 53 -35.30 31.52 -43.28
N ARG A 54 -34.22 31.02 -43.93
CA ARG A 54 -33.79 31.51 -45.26
C ARG A 54 -34.78 31.08 -46.37
N LYS A 55 -35.33 29.85 -46.31
CA LYS A 55 -36.22 29.31 -47.33
C LYS A 55 -37.67 29.79 -47.24
N PHE A 56 -38.20 29.99 -46.01
CA PHE A 56 -39.61 30.23 -45.77
C PHE A 56 -39.95 31.66 -45.29
N ASN A 57 -38.98 32.52 -45.02
CA ASN A 57 -39.19 33.73 -44.23
C ASN A 57 -39.48 34.99 -45.06
N ARG A 58 -39.72 34.91 -46.38
CA ARG A 58 -40.08 36.16 -47.12
C ARG A 58 -41.58 36.38 -47.33
N ASN A 59 -42.43 35.33 -47.27
CA ASN A 59 -43.87 35.52 -47.49
C ASN A 59 -44.78 34.43 -46.84
N SER A 60 -44.38 33.80 -45.73
CA SER A 60 -45.14 32.72 -45.11
C SER A 60 -45.81 33.16 -43.81
N MET A 61 -47.09 32.88 -43.66
CA MET A 61 -47.84 33.06 -42.42
C MET A 61 -47.48 32.02 -41.33
N ILE A 62 -46.71 31.00 -41.67
CA ILE A 62 -46.31 29.92 -40.75
C ILE A 62 -44.80 30.04 -40.44
N LYS A 63 -44.44 30.31 -39.20
CA LYS A 63 -43.07 30.28 -38.71
C LYS A 63 -42.80 28.93 -38.02
N MET A 64 -41.92 28.13 -38.59
CA MET A 64 -41.46 26.86 -37.95
C MET A 64 -40.17 27.12 -37.18
N ASN A 65 -40.13 26.73 -35.92
CA ASN A 65 -38.94 26.80 -35.09
C ASN A 65 -38.70 25.43 -34.41
N ILE A 66 -37.54 24.86 -34.67
CA ILE A 66 -37.08 23.58 -34.03
C ILE A 66 -36.30 23.98 -32.81
N SER A 67 -36.77 23.58 -31.63
CA SER A 67 -36.04 23.78 -30.38
C SER A 67 -35.56 22.43 -29.82
N TYR A 68 -34.32 22.37 -29.41
CA TYR A 68 -33.74 21.26 -28.67
C TYR A 68 -33.47 21.73 -27.23
N LYS A 69 -34.12 21.09 -26.27
CA LYS A 69 -33.89 21.33 -24.84
C LYS A 69 -32.95 20.27 -24.32
N GLY A 70 -31.62 20.49 -24.53
CA GLY A 70 -30.57 19.61 -24.04
C GLY A 70 -30.48 19.54 -22.52
N ARG A 71 -29.88 18.49 -22.01
CA ARG A 71 -29.47 18.44 -20.59
C ARG A 71 -28.26 19.38 -20.42
N ASN A 72 -28.20 20.09 -19.29
CA ASN A 72 -26.97 20.80 -18.89
C ASN A 72 -25.96 19.75 -18.42
N THR A 73 -25.25 19.14 -19.35
CA THR A 73 -24.13 18.24 -19.06
C THR A 73 -22.86 19.07 -19.00
N TYR A 74 -22.27 19.14 -17.82
CA TYR A 74 -20.92 19.67 -17.63
C TYR A 74 -19.96 18.48 -17.69
N PHE A 75 -18.98 18.56 -18.56
CA PHE A 75 -17.83 17.67 -18.51
C PHE A 75 -16.78 18.31 -17.61
N VAL A 76 -16.49 17.69 -16.48
CA VAL A 76 -15.39 18.08 -15.61
C VAL A 76 -14.30 17.02 -15.80
N ASP A 77 -13.18 17.44 -16.37
CA ASP A 77 -11.98 16.61 -16.41
C ASP A 77 -11.39 16.61 -15.00
N MET A 78 -11.67 15.56 -14.25
CA MET A 78 -11.07 15.41 -12.92
C MET A 78 -9.73 14.70 -13.08
N PRO A 79 -8.61 15.39 -12.79
CA PRO A 79 -7.33 14.71 -12.69
C PRO A 79 -7.42 13.65 -11.62
N ALA A 80 -6.79 12.49 -11.84
CA ALA A 80 -6.62 11.50 -10.81
C ALA A 80 -5.90 12.18 -9.63
N ASN A 81 -6.54 12.20 -8.46
CA ASN A 81 -5.91 12.71 -7.25
C ASN A 81 -4.69 11.83 -6.94
N ALA A 82 -3.52 12.32 -7.32
CA ALA A 82 -2.27 11.76 -6.82
C ALA A 82 -2.13 12.20 -5.36
N LEU A 83 -2.15 11.26 -4.45
CA LEU A 83 -1.75 11.50 -3.06
C LEU A 83 -0.21 11.63 -3.05
N ASP A 84 0.30 12.82 -3.34
CA ASP A 84 1.73 13.11 -3.47
C ASP A 84 2.53 12.89 -2.17
N GLU A 85 1.87 12.92 -1.02
CA GLU A 85 2.54 12.99 0.28
C GLU A 85 2.95 11.63 0.88
N MET A 86 2.51 10.50 0.32
CA MET A 86 2.82 9.16 0.85
C MET A 86 3.60 8.26 -0.12
N GLN A 87 4.16 8.82 -1.16
CA GLN A 87 4.91 8.07 -2.17
C GLN A 87 6.38 7.90 -1.75
N GLN A 88 6.83 6.66 -1.73
CA GLN A 88 8.25 6.34 -1.57
C GLN A 88 8.91 6.32 -2.94
N LYS A 89 9.93 7.18 -3.11
CA LYS A 89 10.76 7.21 -4.32
C LYS A 89 11.83 6.13 -4.22
N ILE A 90 11.81 5.21 -5.16
CA ILE A 90 12.72 4.06 -5.21
C ILE A 90 13.50 4.11 -6.52
N GLU A 91 14.81 3.89 -6.45
CA GLU A 91 15.65 3.62 -7.61
C GLU A 91 16.07 2.14 -7.56
N CYS A 92 15.77 1.40 -8.62
CA CYS A 92 16.16 0.00 -8.72
C CYS A 92 17.68 -0.15 -8.77
N PRO A 93 18.32 -0.92 -7.86
CA PRO A 93 19.78 -1.09 -7.84
C PRO A 93 20.31 -1.84 -9.07
N PHE A 94 19.44 -2.57 -9.80
CA PHE A 94 19.84 -3.40 -10.93
C PHE A 94 19.72 -2.69 -12.29
N CYS A 95 18.60 -1.99 -12.53
CA CYS A 95 18.33 -1.36 -13.82
C CYS A 95 18.21 0.16 -13.76
N HIS A 96 18.45 0.77 -12.59
CA HIS A 96 18.38 2.22 -12.32
C HIS A 96 17.05 2.88 -12.71
N PHE A 97 16.00 2.09 -12.84
CA PHE A 97 14.66 2.61 -13.08
C PHE A 97 14.11 3.26 -11.81
N LYS A 98 13.66 4.52 -11.95
CA LYS A 98 13.06 5.29 -10.85
C LYS A 98 11.55 5.11 -10.89
N TYR A 99 10.96 4.76 -9.75
CA TYR A 99 9.52 4.59 -9.61
C TYR A 99 9.08 4.99 -8.21
N GLU A 100 7.79 5.21 -8.07
CA GLU A 100 7.18 5.59 -6.81
C GLU A 100 6.11 4.57 -6.44
N VAL A 101 6.04 4.23 -5.15
CA VAL A 101 5.05 3.31 -4.60
C VAL A 101 4.42 3.88 -3.35
N ILE A 102 3.17 3.56 -3.10
CA ILE A 102 2.49 3.83 -1.84
C ILE A 102 2.65 2.58 -0.98
N GLY A 103 3.29 2.72 0.20
CA GLY A 103 3.60 1.58 1.04
C GLY A 103 4.90 0.87 0.65
N SER A 104 5.01 -0.43 0.92
CA SER A 104 6.23 -1.22 0.71
C SER A 104 6.20 -1.95 -0.63
N GLY A 105 6.93 -1.47 -1.62
CA GLY A 105 7.13 -2.15 -2.91
C GLY A 105 8.42 -2.98 -2.90
N PHE A 106 8.34 -4.25 -3.27
CA PHE A 106 9.47 -5.19 -3.24
C PHE A 106 10.06 -5.48 -4.61
N PHE A 107 9.30 -5.24 -5.69
CA PHE A 107 9.71 -5.60 -7.04
C PHE A 107 9.81 -4.37 -7.94
N CYS A 108 10.86 -4.33 -8.75
CA CYS A 108 11.00 -3.28 -9.75
C CYS A 108 9.97 -3.47 -10.88
N PRO A 109 9.15 -2.44 -11.21
CA PRO A 109 8.15 -2.56 -12.28
C PRO A 109 8.76 -2.82 -13.65
N LYS A 110 10.01 -2.41 -13.88
CA LYS A 110 10.67 -2.54 -15.18
C LYS A 110 11.34 -3.90 -15.36
N CYS A 111 12.17 -4.34 -14.42
CA CYS A 111 12.95 -5.57 -14.57
C CYS A 111 12.45 -6.75 -13.72
N GLY A 112 11.45 -6.54 -12.85
CA GLY A 112 10.92 -7.57 -11.96
C GLY A 112 11.86 -7.97 -10.81
N GLU A 113 13.04 -7.36 -10.70
CA GLU A 113 13.99 -7.69 -9.64
C GLU A 113 13.43 -7.30 -8.27
N ASN A 114 13.69 -8.14 -7.27
CA ASN A 114 13.20 -7.94 -5.91
C ASN A 114 14.13 -6.99 -5.14
N SER A 115 13.60 -5.83 -4.78
CA SER A 115 14.30 -4.80 -3.99
C SER A 115 14.09 -4.94 -2.47
N ALA A 116 13.92 -6.18 -1.97
CA ALA A 116 13.60 -6.43 -0.56
C ALA A 116 14.61 -5.82 0.42
N GLU A 117 15.90 -5.78 0.07
CA GLU A 117 16.95 -5.16 0.90
C GLU A 117 16.72 -3.65 1.06
N GLN A 118 16.44 -2.96 -0.05
CA GLN A 118 16.15 -1.52 -0.02
C GLN A 118 14.84 -1.23 0.72
N THR A 119 13.81 -2.04 0.49
CA THR A 119 12.52 -1.91 1.17
C THR A 119 12.66 -2.15 2.67
N PHE A 120 13.48 -3.13 3.07
CA PHE A 120 13.78 -3.37 4.48
C PHE A 120 14.47 -2.16 5.11
N GLY A 121 15.50 -1.60 4.47
CA GLY A 121 16.16 -0.38 4.93
C GLY A 121 15.20 0.82 5.05
N ASN A 122 14.36 1.06 4.06
CA ASN A 122 13.35 2.11 4.08
C ASN A 122 12.32 1.90 5.20
N THR A 123 11.94 0.64 5.47
CA THR A 123 11.02 0.31 6.56
C THR A 123 11.64 0.62 7.92
N ILE A 124 12.92 0.30 8.12
CA ILE A 124 13.66 0.65 9.34
C ILE A 124 13.66 2.17 9.55
N GLU A 125 14.01 2.95 8.52
CA GLU A 125 14.05 4.41 8.62
C GLU A 125 12.65 5.01 8.88
N LYS A 126 11.61 4.48 8.25
CA LYS A 126 10.21 4.86 8.54
C LYS A 126 9.85 4.59 10.00
N VAL A 127 10.18 3.40 10.50
CA VAL A 127 9.88 3.01 11.88
C VAL A 127 10.63 3.88 12.88
N LYS A 128 11.92 4.13 12.67
CA LYS A 128 12.71 5.08 13.48
C LYS A 128 12.08 6.47 13.50
N GLY A 129 11.62 6.95 12.33
CA GLY A 129 10.90 8.23 12.22
C GLY A 129 9.60 8.24 13.03
N ASN A 130 8.79 7.17 12.95
CA ASN A 130 7.55 7.03 13.73
C ASN A 130 7.84 7.09 15.23
N ILE A 131 8.80 6.29 15.72
CA ILE A 131 9.15 6.25 17.15
C ILE A 131 9.68 7.60 17.63
N LYS A 132 10.56 8.23 16.87
CA LYS A 132 11.10 9.56 17.20
C LYS A 132 10.02 10.64 17.34
N ASN A 133 8.94 10.52 16.58
CA ASN A 133 7.87 11.51 16.55
C ASN A 133 6.71 11.20 17.52
N LEU A 134 6.76 10.08 18.26
CA LEU A 134 5.66 9.68 19.16
C LEU A 134 5.30 10.74 20.19
N SER A 135 6.30 11.38 20.83
CA SER A 135 6.04 12.45 21.80
C SER A 135 5.31 13.63 21.18
N THR A 136 5.76 14.06 20.01
CA THR A 136 5.12 15.18 19.27
C THR A 136 3.68 14.84 18.87
N ILE A 137 3.45 13.61 18.41
CA ILE A 137 2.10 13.12 18.06
C ILE A 137 1.22 13.08 19.30
N TYR A 138 1.74 12.55 20.41
CA TYR A 138 1.01 12.51 21.68
C TYR A 138 0.63 13.91 22.15
N ASP A 139 1.57 14.85 22.19
CA ASP A 139 1.33 16.23 22.61
C ASP A 139 0.28 16.91 21.73
N THR A 140 0.37 16.74 20.42
CA THR A 140 -0.56 17.33 19.46
C THR A 140 -1.98 16.79 19.62
N VAL A 141 -2.15 15.47 19.72
CA VAL A 141 -3.46 14.82 19.83
C VAL A 141 -4.04 15.00 21.24
N SER A 142 -3.21 15.07 22.27
CA SER A 142 -3.65 15.22 23.67
C SER A 142 -4.37 16.55 23.95
N VAL A 143 -4.18 17.55 23.10
CA VAL A 143 -4.95 18.80 23.13
C VAL A 143 -6.44 18.53 22.93
N ILE A 144 -6.80 17.52 22.14
CA ILE A 144 -8.18 17.11 21.88
C ILE A 144 -8.63 16.08 22.95
N SER A 145 -7.86 15.00 23.11
CA SER A 145 -8.14 13.93 24.06
C SER A 145 -6.87 13.16 24.40
N LYS A 146 -6.59 13.01 25.71
CA LYS A 146 -5.45 12.22 26.17
C LYS A 146 -5.61 10.74 25.88
N ASP A 147 -6.84 10.22 25.93
CA ASP A 147 -7.12 8.81 25.65
C ASP A 147 -6.95 8.49 24.16
N GLU A 148 -7.32 9.42 23.27
CA GLU A 148 -7.05 9.29 21.84
C GLU A 148 -5.57 9.37 21.52
N ALA A 149 -4.83 10.27 22.15
CA ALA A 149 -3.39 10.39 22.02
C ALA A 149 -2.69 9.09 22.40
N ALA A 150 -3.04 8.52 23.56
CA ALA A 150 -2.48 7.26 24.02
C ALA A 150 -2.77 6.10 23.05
N ARG A 151 -4.02 5.95 22.60
CA ARG A 151 -4.42 4.91 21.63
C ARG A 151 -3.72 5.07 20.27
N THR A 152 -3.57 6.30 19.78
CA THR A 152 -2.87 6.60 18.53
C THR A 152 -1.40 6.19 18.63
N CYS A 153 -0.72 6.57 19.70
CA CYS A 153 0.68 6.20 19.91
C CYS A 153 0.87 4.69 20.08
N GLU A 154 -0.02 4.01 20.79
CA GLU A 154 0.01 2.55 20.93
C GLU A 154 -0.19 1.86 19.58
N SER A 155 -1.18 2.28 18.81
CA SER A 155 -1.42 1.77 17.45
C SER A 155 -0.21 1.97 16.53
N LEU A 156 0.46 3.12 16.60
CA LEU A 156 1.68 3.38 15.81
C LEU A 156 2.83 2.44 16.20
N LYS A 157 3.01 2.14 17.48
CA LYS A 157 4.03 1.18 17.95
C LYS A 157 3.73 -0.24 17.45
N ILE A 158 2.50 -0.70 17.60
CA ILE A 158 2.07 -2.03 17.14
C ILE A 158 2.23 -2.15 15.61
N ASN A 159 1.81 -1.14 14.86
CA ASN A 159 1.96 -1.13 13.40
C ASN A 159 3.43 -1.10 12.98
N SER A 160 4.27 -0.34 13.66
CA SER A 160 5.71 -0.30 13.41
C SER A 160 6.38 -1.66 13.63
N LEU A 161 6.01 -2.36 14.72
CA LEU A 161 6.47 -3.73 14.98
C LEU A 161 6.00 -4.70 13.88
N ASN A 162 4.75 -4.60 13.45
CA ASN A 162 4.23 -5.43 12.35
C ASN A 162 4.97 -5.18 11.04
N ASP A 163 5.23 -3.92 10.68
CA ASP A 163 5.95 -3.54 9.47
C ASP A 163 7.37 -4.12 9.46
N LEU A 164 8.09 -4.07 10.59
CA LEU A 164 9.44 -4.63 10.72
C LEU A 164 9.45 -6.14 10.52
N VAL A 165 8.53 -6.87 11.16
CA VAL A 165 8.45 -8.34 11.04
C VAL A 165 8.12 -8.76 9.61
N VAL A 166 7.20 -8.05 8.95
CA VAL A 166 6.84 -8.34 7.55
C VAL A 166 8.00 -8.02 6.62
N ALA A 167 8.68 -6.88 6.80
CA ALA A 167 9.84 -6.50 5.99
C ALA A 167 11.00 -7.48 6.17
N PHE A 168 11.29 -7.92 7.40
CA PHE A 168 12.28 -8.95 7.68
C PHE A 168 11.95 -10.28 6.98
N GLN A 169 10.70 -10.74 7.07
CA GLN A 169 10.28 -11.96 6.38
C GLN A 169 10.53 -11.86 4.88
N ARG A 170 10.15 -10.74 4.25
CA ARG A 170 10.31 -10.52 2.82
C ARG A 170 11.78 -10.46 2.41
N LEU A 171 12.61 -9.82 3.24
CA LEU A 171 14.06 -9.83 3.04
C LEU A 171 14.60 -11.26 3.04
N CYS A 172 14.27 -12.05 4.06
CA CYS A 172 14.74 -13.43 4.18
C CYS A 172 14.23 -14.32 3.02
N GLU A 173 12.95 -14.18 2.62
CA GLU A 173 12.40 -14.89 1.46
C GLU A 173 13.17 -14.55 0.18
N SER A 174 13.50 -13.27 -0.03
CA SER A 174 14.27 -12.81 -1.18
C SER A 174 15.70 -13.35 -1.18
N LEU A 175 16.39 -13.23 -0.05
CA LEU A 175 17.76 -13.73 0.10
C LEU A 175 17.81 -15.25 -0.08
N TYR A 176 16.89 -15.97 0.54
CA TYR A 176 16.84 -17.42 0.42
C TYR A 176 16.56 -17.90 -1.00
N SER A 177 15.64 -17.25 -1.72
CA SER A 177 15.35 -17.60 -3.11
C SER A 177 16.52 -17.33 -4.06
N LYS A 178 17.40 -16.38 -3.76
CA LYS A 178 18.66 -16.18 -4.50
C LYS A 178 19.65 -17.33 -4.26
N ILE A 179 19.69 -17.89 -3.04
CA ILE A 179 20.58 -18.99 -2.67
C ILE A 179 20.04 -20.33 -3.17
N ARG A 180 18.73 -20.56 -3.07
CA ARG A 180 18.03 -21.81 -3.41
C ARG A 180 16.80 -21.52 -4.28
N PRO A 181 16.97 -21.21 -5.57
CA PRO A 181 15.86 -20.77 -6.45
C PRO A 181 14.77 -21.83 -6.66
N THR A 182 15.10 -23.11 -6.52
CA THR A 182 14.17 -24.25 -6.75
C THR A 182 13.46 -24.71 -5.49
N ASP A 183 13.87 -24.22 -4.31
CA ASP A 183 13.25 -24.64 -3.04
C ASP A 183 11.90 -24.01 -2.82
N THR A 184 10.97 -24.82 -2.33
CA THR A 184 9.65 -24.30 -1.91
C THR A 184 9.74 -23.85 -0.46
N ILE A 185 9.40 -22.59 -0.19
CA ILE A 185 9.39 -22.01 1.15
C ILE A 185 7.97 -22.12 1.71
N LYS A 186 7.82 -22.67 2.92
CA LYS A 186 6.54 -22.68 3.63
C LYS A 186 6.12 -21.24 3.97
N LYS A 187 4.84 -20.92 3.87
CA LYS A 187 4.30 -19.62 4.24
C LYS A 187 4.73 -19.23 5.65
N ASN A 188 5.18 -18.00 5.81
CA ASN A 188 5.63 -17.41 7.09
C ASN A 188 6.78 -18.18 7.79
N LEU A 189 7.60 -18.92 7.04
CA LEU A 189 8.73 -19.67 7.62
C LEU A 189 9.68 -18.75 8.39
N PHE A 190 10.04 -17.62 7.81
CA PHE A 190 11.04 -16.71 8.40
C PHE A 190 10.48 -15.83 9.54
N GLN A 191 9.17 -15.89 9.82
CA GLN A 191 8.61 -15.36 11.06
C GLN A 191 8.86 -16.29 12.27
N ARG A 192 9.16 -17.56 12.02
CA ARG A 192 9.65 -18.52 13.02
C ARG A 192 11.17 -18.48 12.99
N LEU A 193 11.76 -17.65 13.84
CA LEU A 193 13.17 -17.32 13.78
C LEU A 193 14.09 -18.56 13.85
N ASP A 194 13.77 -19.53 14.70
CA ASP A 194 14.56 -20.77 14.82
C ASP A 194 14.49 -21.62 13.53
N ASP A 195 13.28 -21.81 12.98
CA ASP A 195 13.09 -22.55 11.72
C ASP A 195 13.76 -21.82 10.55
N GLY A 196 13.65 -20.49 10.51
CA GLY A 196 14.26 -19.66 9.48
C GLY A 196 15.80 -19.70 9.57
N SER A 197 16.36 -19.60 10.78
CA SER A 197 17.79 -19.74 11.01
C SER A 197 18.30 -21.10 10.57
N GLN A 198 17.62 -22.19 10.97
CA GLN A 198 17.98 -23.54 10.57
C GLN A 198 17.93 -23.72 9.05
N LYS A 199 16.93 -23.12 8.37
CA LYS A 199 16.82 -23.17 6.91
C LYS A 199 18.01 -22.53 6.21
N PHE A 200 18.54 -21.42 6.73
CA PHE A 200 19.78 -20.82 6.24
C PHE A 200 21.00 -21.68 6.57
N LYS A 201 21.08 -22.27 7.78
CA LYS A 201 22.18 -23.20 8.12
C LYS A 201 22.25 -24.39 7.17
N ASP A 202 21.10 -24.96 6.80
CA ASP A 202 21.05 -26.08 5.84
C ASP A 202 21.48 -25.67 4.43
N ALA A 203 21.34 -24.38 4.08
CA ALA A 203 21.67 -23.88 2.74
C ALA A 203 23.12 -23.41 2.59
N ILE A 204 23.65 -22.70 3.60
CA ILE A 204 24.94 -22.00 3.56
C ILE A 204 25.82 -22.22 4.80
N ASN A 205 25.42 -23.12 5.71
CA ASN A 205 26.10 -23.41 7.00
C ASN A 205 26.18 -22.17 7.92
N TYR A 206 25.24 -21.23 7.81
CA TYR A 206 25.23 -20.00 8.60
C TYR A 206 23.78 -19.55 8.89
N GLY A 207 23.48 -19.20 10.14
CA GLY A 207 22.13 -18.82 10.59
C GLY A 207 22.08 -17.49 11.34
N TYR A 208 20.90 -17.07 11.75
CA TYR A 208 20.69 -15.80 12.46
C TYR A 208 21.39 -15.73 13.82
N ASP A 209 21.43 -16.86 14.53
CA ASP A 209 22.06 -17.04 15.83
C ASP A 209 23.58 -16.88 15.79
N GLU A 210 24.17 -16.81 14.61
CA GLU A 210 25.59 -16.53 14.43
C GLU A 210 25.87 -15.06 14.10
N LEU A 211 24.81 -14.29 13.74
CA LEU A 211 24.90 -12.88 13.41
C LEU A 211 24.79 -11.96 14.62
N ILE A 212 23.99 -12.36 15.63
CA ILE A 212 23.68 -11.57 16.82
C ILE A 212 23.87 -12.41 18.06
N ASN A 213 24.15 -11.77 19.20
CA ASN A 213 24.31 -12.50 20.45
C ASN A 213 22.98 -13.09 20.95
N GLY A 214 23.06 -14.08 21.85
CA GLY A 214 21.88 -14.79 22.34
C GLY A 214 20.83 -13.92 23.05
N ASN A 215 21.28 -12.85 23.72
CA ASN A 215 20.35 -11.91 24.40
C ASN A 215 19.59 -11.08 23.36
N GLU A 216 20.25 -10.57 22.36
CA GLU A 216 19.61 -9.83 21.24
C GLU A 216 18.65 -10.73 20.48
N LEU A 217 19.07 -11.96 20.16
CA LEU A 217 18.17 -12.92 19.51
C LEU A 217 16.92 -13.21 20.34
N ASN A 218 17.06 -13.34 21.65
CA ASN A 218 15.92 -13.51 22.54
C ASN A 218 14.96 -12.30 22.53
N GLN A 219 15.49 -11.08 22.53
CA GLN A 219 14.67 -9.87 22.42
C GLN A 219 13.91 -9.84 21.09
N VAL A 220 14.57 -10.16 19.99
CA VAL A 220 13.92 -10.26 18.68
C VAL A 220 12.83 -11.35 18.69
N LYS A 221 13.06 -12.51 19.31
CA LYS A 221 12.03 -13.56 19.47
C LYS A 221 10.80 -13.05 20.23
N ILE A 222 11.01 -12.33 21.33
CA ILE A 222 9.92 -11.71 22.12
C ILE A 222 9.13 -10.74 21.23
N CYS A 223 9.79 -9.87 20.47
CA CYS A 223 9.13 -8.93 19.57
C CYS A 223 8.29 -9.64 18.50
N PHE A 224 8.78 -10.71 17.92
CA PHE A 224 8.04 -11.51 16.92
C PHE A 224 6.82 -12.21 17.55
N GLN A 225 6.94 -12.70 18.79
CA GLN A 225 5.81 -13.30 19.51
C GLN A 225 4.79 -12.24 19.95
N LYS A 226 5.23 -11.04 20.39
CA LYS A 226 4.34 -9.91 20.64
C LYS A 226 3.51 -9.56 19.41
N ARG A 227 4.19 -9.41 18.25
CA ARG A 227 3.49 -9.15 16.98
C ARG A 227 2.48 -10.25 16.65
N HIS A 228 2.83 -11.53 16.86
CA HIS A 228 1.92 -12.65 16.62
C HIS A 228 0.69 -12.56 17.52
N CYS A 229 0.89 -12.29 18.80
CA CYS A 229 -0.18 -12.14 19.79
C CYS A 229 -1.11 -10.95 19.45
N PHE A 230 -0.58 -9.79 19.05
CA PHE A 230 -1.41 -8.66 18.59
C PHE A 230 -2.21 -8.99 17.34
N ALA A 231 -1.65 -9.75 16.40
CA ALA A 231 -2.31 -10.08 15.14
C ALA A 231 -3.43 -11.13 15.28
N HIS A 232 -3.37 -12.00 16.30
CA HIS A 232 -4.26 -13.16 16.41
C HIS A 232 -5.05 -13.25 17.70
N ASN A 233 -4.64 -12.51 18.73
CA ASN A 233 -5.24 -12.58 20.07
C ASN A 233 -5.39 -11.19 20.73
N ASP A 234 -5.51 -10.13 19.93
CA ASP A 234 -5.69 -8.74 20.38
C ASP A 234 -4.69 -8.30 21.47
N GLY A 235 -3.48 -8.88 21.46
CA GLY A 235 -2.44 -8.61 22.44
C GLY A 235 -2.66 -9.24 23.81
N ILE A 236 -3.59 -10.19 23.96
CA ILE A 236 -3.81 -10.92 25.23
C ILE A 236 -2.86 -12.11 25.29
N VAL A 237 -2.07 -12.17 26.36
CA VAL A 237 -1.09 -13.24 26.59
C VAL A 237 -1.78 -14.59 26.75
N ASP A 238 -1.40 -15.54 25.90
CA ASP A 238 -1.82 -16.94 25.96
C ASP A 238 -0.63 -17.88 26.29
N GLU A 239 -0.91 -19.16 26.45
CA GLU A 239 0.11 -20.18 26.72
C GLU A 239 1.15 -20.27 25.59
N ASP A 240 0.70 -20.09 24.35
CA ASP A 240 1.56 -20.10 23.15
C ASP A 240 2.59 -18.97 23.20
N TYR A 241 2.17 -17.76 23.61
CA TYR A 241 3.09 -16.64 23.78
C TYR A 241 4.15 -16.94 24.83
N ILE A 242 3.74 -17.39 26.04
CA ILE A 242 4.67 -17.68 27.13
C ILE A 242 5.68 -18.74 26.71
N ASN A 243 5.20 -19.84 26.12
CA ASN A 243 6.05 -20.98 25.74
C ASN A 243 7.02 -20.65 24.62
N LYS A 244 6.62 -19.82 23.65
CA LYS A 244 7.42 -19.51 22.45
C LYS A 244 8.34 -18.32 22.63
N SER A 245 7.94 -17.32 23.45
CA SER A 245 8.76 -16.13 23.68
C SER A 245 9.79 -16.34 24.81
N GLY A 246 9.49 -17.17 25.78
CA GLY A 246 10.24 -17.27 27.03
C GLY A 246 10.17 -15.99 27.89
N ASP A 247 9.25 -15.08 27.60
CA ASP A 247 9.07 -13.82 28.31
C ASP A 247 8.31 -14.05 29.62
N ASN A 248 9.02 -13.96 30.73
CA ASN A 248 8.46 -14.13 32.08
C ASN A 248 7.90 -12.84 32.67
N SER A 249 7.93 -11.73 31.94
CA SER A 249 7.44 -10.43 32.45
C SER A 249 5.93 -10.31 32.44
N TYR A 250 5.23 -11.17 31.71
CA TYR A 250 3.77 -11.20 31.61
C TYR A 250 3.17 -12.50 32.14
N LYS A 251 1.94 -12.42 32.61
CA LYS A 251 1.13 -13.58 33.06
C LYS A 251 0.02 -13.84 32.05
N LEU A 252 -0.46 -15.07 32.02
CA LEU A 252 -1.61 -15.49 31.22
C LEU A 252 -2.81 -14.54 31.41
N GLY A 253 -3.41 -14.09 30.30
CA GLY A 253 -4.56 -13.18 30.29
C GLY A 253 -4.22 -11.69 30.47
N GLN A 254 -2.96 -11.31 30.65
CA GLN A 254 -2.54 -9.91 30.65
C GLN A 254 -2.48 -9.37 29.22
N HIS A 255 -2.69 -8.05 29.07
CA HIS A 255 -2.50 -7.37 27.80
C HIS A 255 -1.03 -6.96 27.62
N LEU A 256 -0.47 -7.27 26.45
CA LEU A 256 0.90 -6.91 26.09
C LEU A 256 1.04 -5.40 25.88
N ASN A 257 2.23 -4.90 26.12
CA ASN A 257 2.64 -3.56 25.74
C ASN A 257 3.87 -3.63 24.83
N VAL A 258 3.97 -2.72 23.90
CA VAL A 258 5.14 -2.56 23.02
C VAL A 258 5.89 -1.31 23.45
N ASN A 259 7.12 -1.49 23.92
CA ASN A 259 7.98 -0.39 24.32
C ASN A 259 8.76 0.16 23.10
N GLU A 260 9.07 1.46 23.13
CA GLU A 260 9.84 2.10 22.07
C GLU A 260 11.22 1.48 21.87
N LEU A 261 11.88 1.10 22.96
CA LEU A 261 13.21 0.46 22.94
C LEU A 261 13.19 -0.96 22.36
N GLU A 262 12.04 -1.62 22.33
CA GLU A 262 11.91 -2.94 21.71
C GLU A 262 11.81 -2.86 20.19
N ILE A 263 11.48 -1.69 19.65
CA ILE A 263 11.30 -1.46 18.23
C ILE A 263 12.59 -0.92 17.60
N LEU A 264 13.42 -0.21 18.36
CA LEU A 264 14.69 0.39 17.93
C LEU A 264 15.86 -0.56 18.07
#